data_01b6120627313a640069c7d39ac4c142
#
_entry.id   01b6120627313a640069c7d39ac4c142
#
_cell.length_a   1.000
_cell.length_b   1.000
_cell.length_c   1.000
_cell.angle_alpha   90.00
_cell.angle_beta   90.00
_cell.angle_gamma   90.00
#
_symmetry.space_group_name_H-M   'P 1'
#
loop_
_entity.id
_entity.type
_entity.pdbx_description
1 polymer ?
#
loop_
_entity_poly.entity_id
_entity_poly.type
_entity_poly.pdbx_seq_one_letter_code
_entity_poly.pdbx_strand_id
1 'polypeptide(L)'
;MAEIRSFHALRYDPEVTPLELVLTQPYDKISPRMQAEYYERSPHNLVRYELGQSKPHDNDAENVYTRARDFLRDLQGKGVLRRDTEPSIYAYRQRFKNPNRPSEHHERAGFIALGRLHEYDEHVVYPHERTLTGPKEDRFRLLSTTRTHSGQIFMLYDDPAQKVDELLASVASNREEDAFVVDEFGVENRIWRVSELSLIAQVQEHMRDQRLIIADGHHRYETSLKYRRTSGVDRNSDAPENFTMMTFVNMAAPGLMILPTHRVLTNSGFDEGTTLERLQEYFTLQPRTAVSVEPILAELADAGRDNTAIAMVTSRGCYLLKAKPDAVNKALHSLTPLERKLDVAVLHKLIFGKLMQISEKATADQKHFTYHRSAQAALEDVRAGAEAAFLLNPVPISLMRDLTFEGTVMPQKSTDFFPKLLSGLTLYALDAQTASTATHR
;
A
#
# COMPACT_ATOMS: atom_id res chain seq x y z
N MET A 1 -3.71 8.62 20.71
CA MET A 1 -5.04 8.91 20.13
C MET A 1 -4.89 9.35 18.69
N ALA A 2 -5.63 8.74 17.77
CA ALA A 2 -5.57 9.13 16.35
C ALA A 2 -6.32 10.46 16.15
N GLU A 3 -5.55 11.51 15.90
CA GLU A 3 -6.12 12.83 15.57
C GLU A 3 -6.20 12.99 14.06
N ILE A 4 -7.40 13.28 13.56
CA ILE A 4 -7.63 13.59 12.15
C ILE A 4 -8.14 15.03 11.99
N ARG A 5 -7.89 15.65 10.83
CA ARG A 5 -8.31 17.00 10.52
C ARG A 5 -8.82 17.14 9.09
N SER A 6 -9.79 18.01 8.90
CA SER A 6 -10.13 18.55 7.59
C SER A 6 -9.04 19.49 7.07
N PHE A 7 -8.97 19.70 5.77
CA PHE A 7 -7.96 20.55 5.15
C PHE A 7 -8.46 21.17 3.83
N HIS A 8 -7.82 22.26 3.42
CA HIS A 8 -8.04 22.89 2.14
C HIS A 8 -7.19 22.19 1.07
N ALA A 9 -7.70 21.11 0.47
CA ALA A 9 -6.95 20.39 -0.54
C ALA A 9 -6.70 21.23 -1.79
N LEU A 10 -5.56 21.00 -2.44
CA LEU A 10 -5.39 21.35 -3.84
C LEU A 10 -5.90 20.19 -4.68
N ARG A 11 -6.78 20.48 -5.65
CA ARG A 11 -7.33 19.46 -6.56
C ARG A 11 -7.27 19.93 -8.00
N TYR A 12 -7.11 19.00 -8.92
CA TYR A 12 -7.31 19.28 -10.33
C TYR A 12 -8.75 19.71 -10.58
N ASP A 13 -8.92 20.73 -11.41
CA ASP A 13 -10.21 21.17 -11.87
C ASP A 13 -10.65 20.35 -13.07
N PRO A 14 -11.69 19.49 -12.94
CA PRO A 14 -12.14 18.64 -14.04
C PRO A 14 -12.72 19.42 -15.22
N GLU A 15 -13.12 20.68 -15.01
CA GLU A 15 -13.59 21.57 -16.10
C GLU A 15 -12.41 22.07 -16.95
N VAL A 16 -11.20 22.12 -16.39
CA VAL A 16 -9.99 22.57 -17.08
C VAL A 16 -9.23 21.40 -17.70
N THR A 17 -9.20 20.25 -17.02
CA THR A 17 -8.48 19.08 -17.51
C THR A 17 -9.14 17.77 -17.02
N PRO A 18 -9.37 16.80 -17.91
CA PRO A 18 -9.90 15.50 -17.52
C PRO A 18 -8.96 14.79 -16.54
N LEU A 19 -9.52 14.22 -15.45
CA LEU A 19 -8.74 13.64 -14.37
C LEU A 19 -7.91 12.42 -14.81
N GLU A 20 -8.40 11.63 -15.74
CA GLU A 20 -7.71 10.47 -16.31
C GLU A 20 -6.41 10.83 -17.05
N LEU A 21 -6.26 12.10 -17.45
CA LEU A 21 -5.05 12.57 -18.11
C LEU A 21 -3.96 13.02 -17.14
N VAL A 22 -4.33 13.32 -15.87
CA VAL A 22 -3.44 14.02 -14.94
C VAL A 22 -3.12 13.26 -13.67
N LEU A 23 -3.97 12.34 -13.24
CA LEU A 23 -3.72 11.51 -12.07
C LEU A 23 -2.75 10.36 -12.40
N THR A 24 -2.08 9.83 -11.37
CA THR A 24 -1.08 8.77 -11.52
C THR A 24 -1.24 7.68 -10.46
N GLN A 25 -0.67 6.52 -10.73
CA GLN A 25 -0.37 5.55 -9.67
C GLN A 25 0.63 6.14 -8.67
N PRO A 26 0.76 5.57 -7.45
CA PRO A 26 1.83 5.94 -6.51
C PRO A 26 3.21 5.76 -7.17
N TYR A 27 4.15 6.64 -6.85
CA TYR A 27 5.47 6.72 -7.48
C TYR A 27 6.20 5.36 -7.54
N ASP A 28 6.06 4.52 -6.51
CA ASP A 28 6.69 3.20 -6.40
C ASP A 28 6.03 2.10 -7.26
N LYS A 29 4.92 2.44 -7.91
CA LYS A 29 4.18 1.58 -8.85
C LYS A 29 4.32 2.03 -10.30
N ILE A 30 4.94 3.19 -10.54
CA ILE A 30 5.15 3.72 -11.89
C ILE A 30 6.40 3.08 -12.48
N SER A 31 6.21 2.21 -13.47
CA SER A 31 7.33 1.66 -14.26
C SER A 31 7.91 2.71 -15.22
N PRO A 32 9.13 2.53 -15.75
CA PRO A 32 9.69 3.44 -16.76
C PRO A 32 8.79 3.64 -17.98
N ARG A 33 8.10 2.59 -18.41
CA ARG A 33 7.11 2.65 -19.49
C ARG A 33 5.91 3.53 -19.12
N MET A 34 5.33 3.30 -17.94
CA MET A 34 4.20 4.11 -17.44
C MET A 34 4.61 5.57 -17.25
N GLN A 35 5.83 5.85 -16.78
CA GLN A 35 6.35 7.21 -16.68
C GLN A 35 6.33 7.91 -18.04
N ALA A 36 6.84 7.26 -19.09
CA ALA A 36 6.83 7.81 -20.44
C ALA A 36 5.41 8.07 -20.94
N GLU A 37 4.51 7.10 -20.79
CA GLU A 37 3.09 7.21 -21.15
C GLU A 37 2.40 8.37 -20.43
N TYR A 38 2.65 8.56 -19.12
CA TYR A 38 2.11 9.69 -18.35
C TYR A 38 2.66 11.05 -18.82
N TYR A 39 3.95 11.12 -19.18
CA TYR A 39 4.54 12.33 -19.74
C TYR A 39 3.91 12.74 -21.07
N GLU A 40 3.56 11.78 -21.92
CA GLU A 40 2.91 11.99 -23.22
C GLU A 40 1.43 12.31 -23.07
N ARG A 41 0.75 11.74 -22.06
CA ARG A 41 -0.70 11.85 -21.84
C ARG A 41 -1.16 13.28 -21.64
N SER A 42 -0.43 14.09 -20.88
CA SER A 42 -0.74 15.50 -20.65
C SER A 42 0.48 16.28 -20.13
N PRO A 43 0.65 17.56 -20.55
CA PRO A 43 1.63 18.45 -19.93
C PRO A 43 1.30 18.74 -18.45
N HIS A 44 0.07 18.53 -18.02
CA HIS A 44 -0.39 18.74 -16.65
C HIS A 44 -0.35 17.46 -15.80
N ASN A 45 0.13 16.32 -16.35
CA ASN A 45 0.15 15.06 -15.63
C ASN A 45 1.09 15.12 -14.41
N LEU A 46 0.59 14.63 -13.26
CA LEU A 46 1.24 14.68 -11.95
C LEU A 46 2.57 13.90 -11.92
N VAL A 47 2.85 13.03 -12.88
CA VAL A 47 4.13 12.32 -12.97
C VAL A 47 5.33 13.29 -12.98
N ARG A 48 5.14 14.51 -13.50
CA ARG A 48 6.18 15.58 -13.51
C ARG A 48 6.56 16.02 -12.10
N TYR A 49 5.66 15.85 -11.17
CA TYR A 49 5.89 16.02 -9.73
C TYR A 49 6.34 14.72 -9.07
N GLU A 50 5.56 13.64 -9.22
CA GLU A 50 5.76 12.38 -8.50
C GLU A 50 7.06 11.68 -8.88
N LEU A 51 7.41 11.69 -10.15
CA LEU A 51 8.57 10.99 -10.71
C LEU A 51 9.10 11.76 -11.90
N GLY A 52 9.65 12.97 -11.62
CA GLY A 52 10.23 13.85 -12.64
C GLY A 52 11.44 13.20 -13.31
N GLN A 53 11.62 13.46 -14.60
CA GLN A 53 12.78 12.98 -15.36
C GLN A 53 14.04 13.77 -15.02
N SER A 54 15.14 13.08 -14.70
CA SER A 54 16.45 13.67 -14.54
C SER A 54 17.00 14.15 -15.89
N LYS A 55 17.74 15.27 -15.89
CA LYS A 55 18.41 15.83 -17.07
C LYS A 55 19.92 15.76 -16.90
N PRO A 56 20.71 15.65 -17.99
CA PRO A 56 22.17 15.56 -17.91
C PRO A 56 22.84 16.73 -17.19
N HIS A 57 22.19 17.90 -17.14
CA HIS A 57 22.71 19.12 -16.51
C HIS A 57 22.07 19.45 -15.17
N ASP A 58 21.35 18.50 -14.55
CA ASP A 58 20.79 18.72 -13.23
C ASP A 58 21.88 19.02 -12.20
N ASN A 59 21.64 20.04 -11.37
CA ASN A 59 22.53 20.53 -10.32
C ASN A 59 21.73 20.96 -9.09
N ASP A 60 22.37 21.53 -8.09
CA ASP A 60 21.70 21.93 -6.83
C ASP A 60 20.62 23.01 -7.03
N ALA A 61 20.77 23.90 -8.02
CA ALA A 61 19.82 24.97 -8.29
C ALA A 61 18.68 24.53 -9.23
N GLU A 62 18.99 23.70 -10.22
CA GLU A 62 18.03 23.22 -11.21
C GLU A 62 18.06 21.69 -11.28
N ASN A 63 17.02 21.03 -10.79
CA ASN A 63 16.91 19.58 -10.71
C ASN A 63 15.44 19.13 -10.72
N VAL A 64 15.22 17.83 -10.60
CA VAL A 64 13.86 17.25 -10.61
C VAL A 64 12.95 17.85 -9.53
N TYR A 65 13.47 18.19 -8.36
CA TYR A 65 12.68 18.71 -7.24
C TYR A 65 12.30 20.17 -7.42
N THR A 66 13.22 21.00 -7.92
CA THR A 66 12.92 22.41 -8.22
C THR A 66 11.94 22.51 -9.38
N ARG A 67 12.06 21.65 -10.40
CA ARG A 67 11.07 21.55 -11.47
C ARG A 67 9.71 21.08 -11.00
N ALA A 68 9.65 20.15 -10.05
CA ALA A 68 8.39 19.71 -9.43
C ALA A 68 7.69 20.86 -8.68
N ARG A 69 8.45 21.66 -7.91
CA ARG A 69 7.93 22.87 -7.25
C ARG A 69 7.34 23.86 -8.25
N ASP A 70 8.12 24.17 -9.30
CA ASP A 70 7.73 25.16 -10.29
C ASP A 70 6.54 24.68 -11.12
N PHE A 71 6.45 23.38 -11.38
CA PHE A 71 5.30 22.73 -12.00
C PHE A 71 4.02 22.92 -11.17
N LEU A 72 4.05 22.67 -9.86
CA LEU A 72 2.88 22.90 -9.01
C LEU A 72 2.44 24.37 -8.98
N ARG A 73 3.41 25.30 -8.96
CA ARG A 73 3.13 26.76 -9.01
C ARG A 73 2.49 27.15 -10.34
N ASP A 74 2.98 26.61 -11.44
CA ASP A 74 2.44 26.87 -12.77
C ASP A 74 0.99 26.36 -12.89
N LEU A 75 0.72 25.12 -12.41
CA LEU A 75 -0.63 24.58 -12.41
C LEU A 75 -1.61 25.42 -11.59
N GLN A 76 -1.19 25.92 -10.41
CA GLN A 76 -2.00 26.80 -9.58
C GLN A 76 -2.20 28.17 -10.27
N GLY A 77 -1.14 28.75 -10.83
CA GLY A 77 -1.23 30.04 -11.53
C GLY A 77 -2.15 30.01 -12.77
N LYS A 78 -2.26 28.86 -13.42
CA LYS A 78 -3.15 28.60 -14.56
C LYS A 78 -4.57 28.16 -14.15
N GLY A 79 -4.83 27.97 -12.87
CA GLY A 79 -6.12 27.48 -12.39
C GLY A 79 -6.40 26.01 -12.71
N VAL A 80 -5.38 25.23 -13.12
CA VAL A 80 -5.47 23.77 -13.34
C VAL A 80 -5.56 23.03 -12.01
N LEU A 81 -4.80 23.50 -11.01
CA LEU A 81 -4.95 23.10 -9.61
C LEU A 81 -5.62 24.22 -8.84
N ARG A 82 -6.71 23.93 -8.16
CA ARG A 82 -7.46 24.88 -7.32
C ARG A 82 -7.48 24.42 -5.89
N ARG A 83 -7.41 25.36 -4.97
CA ARG A 83 -7.57 25.12 -3.52
C ARG A 83 -9.04 25.14 -3.18
N ASP A 84 -9.51 24.12 -2.45
CA ASP A 84 -10.86 24.13 -1.91
C ASP A 84 -11.05 25.28 -0.91
N THR A 85 -12.16 25.97 -1.01
CA THR A 85 -12.47 27.17 -0.21
C THR A 85 -12.79 26.85 1.25
N GLU A 86 -13.28 25.64 1.51
CA GLU A 86 -13.65 25.16 2.84
C GLU A 86 -12.79 23.96 3.24
N PRO A 87 -12.34 23.89 4.50
CA PRO A 87 -11.61 22.73 4.98
C PRO A 87 -12.52 21.50 5.01
N SER A 88 -12.11 20.43 4.37
CA SER A 88 -12.94 19.24 4.13
C SER A 88 -12.20 17.96 4.45
N ILE A 89 -12.94 16.90 4.72
CA ILE A 89 -12.52 15.52 4.52
C ILE A 89 -13.18 15.00 3.24
N TYR A 90 -12.71 13.90 2.69
CA TYR A 90 -13.22 13.40 1.40
C TYR A 90 -13.61 11.95 1.55
N ALA A 91 -14.93 11.64 1.47
CA ALA A 91 -15.37 10.26 1.34
C ALA A 91 -14.81 9.70 0.02
N TYR A 92 -14.27 8.49 0.05
CA TYR A 92 -13.59 7.90 -1.09
C TYR A 92 -14.06 6.47 -1.31
N ARG A 93 -14.47 6.14 -2.53
CA ARG A 93 -14.84 4.78 -2.93
C ARG A 93 -14.04 4.33 -4.13
N GLN A 94 -13.66 3.06 -4.10
CA GLN A 94 -13.02 2.38 -5.22
C GLN A 94 -13.83 1.13 -5.57
N ARG A 95 -14.26 1.05 -6.83
CA ARG A 95 -14.91 -0.15 -7.37
C ARG A 95 -13.97 -0.83 -8.35
N PHE A 96 -13.77 -2.14 -8.20
CA PHE A 96 -12.76 -2.87 -8.93
C PHE A 96 -13.11 -4.35 -9.09
N LYS A 97 -12.42 -5.02 -10.02
CA LYS A 97 -12.47 -6.46 -10.19
C LYS A 97 -11.32 -7.12 -9.45
N ASN A 98 -11.57 -8.31 -8.91
CA ASN A 98 -10.50 -9.12 -8.33
C ASN A 98 -9.52 -9.53 -9.46
N PRO A 99 -8.21 -9.18 -9.40
CA PRO A 99 -7.26 -9.53 -10.47
C PRO A 99 -7.11 -11.04 -10.70
N ASN A 100 -7.32 -11.85 -9.66
CA ASN A 100 -7.20 -13.31 -9.73
C ASN A 100 -8.56 -13.99 -10.04
N ARG A 101 -9.68 -13.25 -9.97
CA ARG A 101 -11.05 -13.72 -10.25
C ARG A 101 -11.85 -12.58 -10.88
N PRO A 102 -11.66 -12.28 -12.17
CA PRO A 102 -12.23 -11.09 -12.83
C PRO A 102 -13.76 -10.99 -12.86
N SER A 103 -14.47 -12.08 -12.56
CA SER A 103 -15.93 -12.10 -12.41
C SER A 103 -16.41 -11.51 -11.06
N GLU A 104 -15.51 -11.42 -10.04
CA GLU A 104 -15.82 -10.87 -8.75
C GLU A 104 -15.60 -9.36 -8.73
N HIS A 105 -16.64 -8.60 -8.39
CA HIS A 105 -16.59 -7.15 -8.21
C HIS A 105 -16.57 -6.81 -6.71
N HIS A 106 -15.73 -5.87 -6.35
CA HIS A 106 -15.59 -5.39 -5.00
C HIS A 106 -15.70 -3.87 -4.94
N GLU A 107 -16.18 -3.36 -3.82
CA GLU A 107 -16.17 -1.94 -3.52
C GLU A 107 -15.50 -1.72 -2.16
N ARG A 108 -14.47 -0.87 -2.14
CA ARG A 108 -13.80 -0.44 -0.93
C ARG A 108 -14.17 1.01 -0.66
N ALA A 109 -14.66 1.28 0.56
CA ALA A 109 -14.95 2.61 1.05
C ALA A 109 -13.92 3.05 2.09
N GLY A 110 -13.72 4.35 2.20
CA GLY A 110 -12.85 4.99 3.17
C GLY A 110 -12.98 6.51 3.05
N PHE A 111 -12.04 7.25 3.63
CA PHE A 111 -12.01 8.69 3.52
C PHE A 111 -10.58 9.25 3.55
N ILE A 112 -10.39 10.41 2.91
CA ILE A 112 -9.12 11.14 2.91
C ILE A 112 -9.23 12.28 3.92
N ALA A 113 -8.24 12.39 4.80
CA ALA A 113 -8.10 13.47 5.76
C ALA A 113 -6.63 13.68 6.12
N LEU A 114 -6.32 14.72 6.87
CA LEU A 114 -5.01 14.81 7.53
C LEU A 114 -5.02 13.94 8.78
N GLY A 115 -3.95 13.16 8.96
CA GLY A 115 -3.67 12.47 10.20
C GLY A 115 -2.44 13.04 10.87
N ARG A 116 -2.49 13.20 12.21
CA ARG A 116 -1.32 13.61 13.00
C ARG A 116 -0.23 12.55 12.91
N LEU A 117 0.99 13.00 12.76
CA LEU A 117 2.18 12.15 12.74
C LEU A 117 2.55 11.73 14.19
N HIS A 118 2.66 10.44 14.41
CA HIS A 118 3.09 9.81 15.64
C HIS A 118 4.38 9.02 15.45
N GLU A 119 5.28 9.05 16.42
CA GLU A 119 6.38 8.09 16.46
C GLU A 119 5.83 6.68 16.75
N TYR A 120 6.49 5.64 16.28
CA TYR A 120 5.97 4.28 16.43
C TYR A 120 5.90 3.81 17.89
N ASP A 121 6.77 4.33 18.76
CA ASP A 121 6.78 4.08 20.21
C ASP A 121 5.63 4.76 20.97
N GLU A 122 4.89 5.67 20.33
CA GLU A 122 3.66 6.24 20.88
C GLU A 122 2.46 5.28 20.79
N HIS A 123 2.58 4.16 20.11
CA HIS A 123 1.55 3.11 19.95
C HIS A 123 0.20 3.64 19.43
N VAL A 124 0.22 4.62 18.53
CA VAL A 124 -0.94 5.12 17.81
C VAL A 124 -0.91 4.64 16.37
N VAL A 125 0.25 4.72 15.72
CA VAL A 125 0.48 4.28 14.33
C VAL A 125 1.47 3.12 14.34
N TYR A 126 1.09 2.04 13.66
CA TYR A 126 1.86 0.79 13.61
C TYR A 126 2.29 0.47 12.20
N PRO A 127 3.58 0.22 11.95
CA PRO A 127 4.04 -0.35 10.70
C PRO A 127 3.80 -1.86 10.72
N HIS A 128 3.28 -2.43 9.64
CA HIS A 128 3.08 -3.88 9.53
C HIS A 128 4.20 -4.60 8.76
N GLU A 129 5.06 -3.86 8.07
CA GLU A 129 6.13 -4.40 7.22
C GLU A 129 7.42 -3.59 7.40
N ARG A 130 8.58 -4.25 7.24
CA ARG A 130 9.91 -3.59 7.30
C ARG A 130 10.14 -2.73 6.06
N THR A 131 10.73 -1.55 6.25
CA THR A 131 11.05 -0.61 5.16
C THR A 131 12.51 -0.71 4.72
N LEU A 132 12.76 -0.47 3.43
CA LEU A 132 14.09 -0.28 2.86
C LEU A 132 14.57 1.18 3.01
N THR A 133 15.89 1.40 3.07
CA THR A 133 16.47 2.74 3.29
C THR A 133 16.55 3.61 2.02
N GLY A 134 16.63 3.02 0.83
CA GLY A 134 16.95 3.74 -0.42
C GLY A 134 15.97 4.84 -0.88
N PRO A 135 14.65 4.60 -0.98
CA PRO A 135 13.69 5.58 -1.54
C PRO A 135 13.41 6.80 -0.65
N LYS A 136 13.82 6.77 0.63
CA LYS A 136 13.48 7.78 1.63
C LYS A 136 14.11 9.15 1.36
N GLU A 137 15.34 9.17 0.86
CA GLU A 137 16.07 10.43 0.61
C GLU A 137 15.48 11.21 -0.55
N ASP A 138 15.13 10.52 -1.63
CA ASP A 138 14.46 11.10 -2.78
C ASP A 138 13.14 11.78 -2.41
N ARG A 139 12.28 11.06 -1.68
CA ARG A 139 10.99 11.59 -1.21
C ARG A 139 11.16 12.73 -0.22
N PHE A 140 12.18 12.68 0.64
CA PHE A 140 12.49 13.76 1.57
C PHE A 140 12.90 15.04 0.85
N ARG A 141 13.75 14.95 -0.18
CA ARG A 141 14.16 16.10 -1.00
C ARG A 141 12.96 16.69 -1.75
N LEU A 142 12.09 15.84 -2.31
CA LEU A 142 10.87 16.29 -2.98
C LEU A 142 9.98 17.08 -2.01
N LEU A 143 9.64 16.51 -0.85
CA LEU A 143 8.80 17.16 0.16
C LEU A 143 9.44 18.45 0.68
N SER A 144 10.74 18.45 0.98
CA SER A 144 11.46 19.63 1.47
C SER A 144 11.46 20.78 0.48
N THR A 145 11.53 20.48 -0.83
CA THR A 145 11.58 21.49 -1.89
C THR A 145 10.19 22.02 -2.25
N THR A 146 9.19 21.13 -2.28
CA THR A 146 7.84 21.46 -2.76
C THR A 146 6.89 21.83 -1.64
N ARG A 147 7.16 21.42 -0.40
CA ARG A 147 6.29 21.54 0.77
C ARG A 147 4.86 21.04 0.49
N THR A 148 4.73 19.95 -0.26
CA THR A 148 3.43 19.42 -0.68
C THR A 148 3.44 17.89 -0.65
N HIS A 149 2.38 17.30 -0.09
CA HIS A 149 2.08 15.87 -0.19
C HIS A 149 1.12 15.63 -1.35
N SER A 150 1.46 14.74 -2.26
CA SER A 150 0.64 14.37 -3.42
C SER A 150 0.06 12.98 -3.33
N GLY A 151 0.73 12.09 -2.61
CA GLY A 151 0.33 10.71 -2.40
C GLY A 151 -0.18 10.47 -0.98
N GLN A 152 -1.32 9.83 -0.89
CA GLN A 152 -1.97 9.48 0.37
C GLN A 152 -1.25 8.30 1.04
N ILE A 153 -1.16 8.29 2.36
CA ILE A 153 -0.75 7.12 3.12
C ILE A 153 -2.00 6.29 3.39
N PHE A 154 -1.97 5.01 3.03
CA PHE A 154 -3.08 4.12 3.26
C PHE A 154 -3.05 3.60 4.70
N MET A 155 -4.05 3.99 5.50
CA MET A 155 -4.20 3.65 6.90
C MET A 155 -5.39 2.75 7.12
N LEU A 156 -5.23 1.76 7.99
CA LEU A 156 -6.32 0.91 8.46
C LEU A 156 -6.66 1.22 9.91
N TYR A 157 -7.95 1.20 10.24
CA TYR A 157 -8.47 1.27 11.59
C TYR A 157 -9.47 0.13 11.82
N ASP A 158 -9.75 -0.20 13.09
CA ASP A 158 -10.61 -1.34 13.46
C ASP A 158 -11.92 -0.83 14.09
N ASP A 159 -12.95 -0.66 13.29
CA ASP A 159 -14.30 -0.29 13.71
C ASP A 159 -15.32 -1.36 13.29
N PRO A 160 -15.50 -2.45 14.08
CA PRO A 160 -16.47 -3.49 13.77
C PRO A 160 -17.92 -2.99 13.69
N ALA A 161 -18.22 -1.86 14.34
CA ALA A 161 -19.55 -1.24 14.31
C ALA A 161 -19.80 -0.41 13.05
N GLN A 162 -18.77 -0.19 12.22
CA GLN A 162 -18.82 0.52 10.93
C GLN A 162 -19.44 1.94 11.01
N LYS A 163 -19.25 2.64 12.14
CA LYS A 163 -19.89 3.95 12.38
C LYS A 163 -19.42 5.03 11.41
N VAL A 164 -18.12 5.08 11.16
CA VAL A 164 -17.57 6.03 10.18
C VAL A 164 -18.05 5.69 8.77
N ASP A 165 -18.12 4.41 8.43
CA ASP A 165 -18.59 3.93 7.12
C ASP A 165 -20.06 4.32 6.90
N GLU A 166 -20.94 4.17 7.91
CA GLU A 166 -22.35 4.57 7.87
C GLU A 166 -22.51 6.09 7.64
N LEU A 167 -21.74 6.92 8.39
CA LEU A 167 -21.75 8.36 8.27
C LEU A 167 -21.37 8.81 6.84
N LEU A 168 -20.29 8.26 6.29
CA LEU A 168 -19.80 8.64 4.97
C LEU A 168 -20.63 8.02 3.83
N ALA A 169 -21.24 6.86 4.04
CA ALA A 169 -22.17 6.28 3.09
C ALA A 169 -23.39 7.15 2.86
N SER A 170 -23.87 7.84 3.91
CA SER A 170 -25.01 8.77 3.78
C SER A 170 -24.70 9.93 2.81
N VAL A 171 -23.47 10.45 2.82
CA VAL A 171 -23.03 11.50 1.89
C VAL A 171 -23.08 11.00 0.44
N ALA A 172 -22.46 9.83 0.20
CA ALA A 172 -22.36 9.27 -1.13
C ALA A 172 -23.71 8.82 -1.73
N SER A 173 -24.72 8.56 -0.89
CA SER A 173 -26.06 8.17 -1.34
C SER A 173 -26.96 9.35 -1.67
N ASN A 174 -26.66 10.56 -1.15
CA ASN A 174 -27.54 11.72 -1.23
C ASN A 174 -27.12 12.76 -2.28
N ARG A 175 -25.96 12.61 -2.90
CA ARG A 175 -25.48 13.53 -3.93
C ARG A 175 -24.48 12.85 -4.89
N GLU A 176 -24.29 13.48 -6.04
CA GLU A 176 -23.28 13.09 -7.00
C GLU A 176 -21.85 13.29 -6.44
N GLU A 177 -20.92 12.54 -6.97
CA GLU A 177 -19.50 12.68 -6.64
C GLU A 177 -18.90 14.01 -7.12
N ASP A 178 -17.99 14.57 -6.32
CA ASP A 178 -17.22 15.78 -6.71
C ASP A 178 -16.08 15.45 -7.69
N ALA A 179 -15.70 14.18 -7.79
CA ALA A 179 -14.76 13.70 -8.79
C ALA A 179 -14.95 12.20 -9.06
N PHE A 180 -14.84 11.83 -10.34
CA PHE A 180 -14.86 10.45 -10.82
C PHE A 180 -13.74 10.24 -11.82
N VAL A 181 -13.04 9.11 -11.69
CA VAL A 181 -12.01 8.69 -12.64
C VAL A 181 -11.89 7.18 -12.67
N VAL A 182 -11.70 6.63 -13.86
CA VAL A 182 -11.31 5.23 -14.06
C VAL A 182 -9.83 5.20 -14.39
N ASP A 183 -9.05 4.46 -13.59
CA ASP A 183 -7.61 4.35 -13.85
C ASP A 183 -7.29 3.32 -14.96
N GLU A 184 -6.02 3.20 -15.32
CA GLU A 184 -5.53 2.29 -16.36
C GLU A 184 -5.70 0.81 -16.03
N PHE A 185 -6.04 0.47 -14.79
CA PHE A 185 -6.37 -0.89 -14.36
C PHE A 185 -7.88 -1.15 -14.27
N GLY A 186 -8.69 -0.17 -14.71
CA GLY A 186 -10.15 -0.26 -14.71
C GLY A 186 -10.76 -0.10 -13.31
N VAL A 187 -10.03 0.51 -12.37
CA VAL A 187 -10.54 0.84 -11.05
C VAL A 187 -11.30 2.17 -11.13
N GLU A 188 -12.57 2.14 -10.76
CA GLU A 188 -13.38 3.35 -10.61
C GLU A 188 -13.04 4.00 -9.26
N ASN A 189 -12.69 5.28 -9.28
CA ASN A 189 -12.37 6.08 -8.12
C ASN A 189 -13.36 7.23 -8.02
N ARG A 190 -14.05 7.35 -6.90
CA ARG A 190 -15.08 8.35 -6.64
C ARG A 190 -14.79 9.09 -5.34
N ILE A 191 -14.95 10.42 -5.34
CA ILE A 191 -14.73 11.27 -4.17
C ILE A 191 -15.93 12.16 -3.94
N TRP A 192 -16.29 12.33 -2.67
CA TRP A 192 -17.25 13.30 -2.18
C TRP A 192 -16.59 14.21 -1.14
N ARG A 193 -16.54 15.49 -1.39
CA ARG A 193 -16.05 16.49 -0.44
C ARG A 193 -17.06 16.66 0.71
N VAL A 194 -16.61 16.56 1.94
CA VAL A 194 -17.40 16.71 3.15
C VAL A 194 -16.87 17.91 3.91
N SER A 195 -17.60 19.04 3.88
CA SER A 195 -17.27 20.28 4.58
C SER A 195 -18.20 20.55 5.77
N GLU A 196 -19.22 19.74 5.97
CA GLU A 196 -20.15 19.87 7.08
C GLU A 196 -19.46 19.60 8.42
N LEU A 197 -19.33 20.65 9.24
CA LEU A 197 -18.56 20.59 10.50
C LEU A 197 -19.11 19.57 11.48
N SER A 198 -20.42 19.39 11.56
CA SER A 198 -21.07 18.42 12.44
C SER A 198 -20.69 16.98 12.07
N LEU A 199 -20.65 16.67 10.77
CA LEU A 199 -20.29 15.36 10.27
C LEU A 199 -18.77 15.11 10.45
N ILE A 200 -17.93 16.11 10.16
CA ILE A 200 -16.49 16.04 10.42
C ILE A 200 -16.21 15.75 11.90
N ALA A 201 -16.90 16.48 12.81
CA ALA A 201 -16.73 16.27 14.25
C ALA A 201 -17.13 14.84 14.71
N GLN A 202 -18.20 14.28 14.14
CA GLN A 202 -18.59 12.90 14.42
C GLN A 202 -17.53 11.90 13.94
N VAL A 203 -16.99 12.06 12.73
CA VAL A 203 -15.90 11.22 12.22
C VAL A 203 -14.67 11.36 13.11
N GLN A 204 -14.28 12.58 13.50
CA GLN A 204 -13.15 12.82 14.41
C GLN A 204 -13.33 12.11 15.76
N GLU A 205 -14.55 12.15 16.33
CA GLU A 205 -14.84 11.49 17.60
C GLU A 205 -14.69 9.97 17.51
N HIS A 206 -15.23 9.35 16.45
CA HIS A 206 -15.10 7.90 16.24
C HIS A 206 -13.66 7.47 15.93
N MET A 207 -12.84 8.34 15.35
CA MET A 207 -11.45 8.05 15.07
C MET A 207 -10.51 8.25 16.28
N ARG A 208 -10.89 9.04 17.27
CA ARG A 208 -10.03 9.47 18.38
C ARG A 208 -9.29 8.33 19.06
N ASP A 209 -9.98 7.25 19.37
CA ASP A 209 -9.43 6.12 20.13
C ASP A 209 -8.91 4.98 19.24
N GLN A 210 -8.92 5.18 17.92
CA GLN A 210 -8.46 4.17 16.99
C GLN A 210 -6.93 4.04 16.99
N ARG A 211 -6.47 2.80 16.90
CA ARG A 211 -5.09 2.47 16.52
C ARG A 211 -5.02 2.32 15.01
N LEU A 212 -3.97 2.84 14.41
CA LEU A 212 -3.83 2.89 12.96
C LEU A 212 -2.70 1.97 12.49
N ILE A 213 -2.97 1.17 11.47
CA ILE A 213 -1.96 0.36 10.78
C ILE A 213 -1.66 0.99 9.42
N ILE A 214 -0.40 1.20 9.11
CA ILE A 214 0.01 1.62 7.76
C ILE A 214 -0.16 0.41 6.82
N ALA A 215 -1.13 0.45 5.92
CA ALA A 215 -1.34 -0.57 4.90
C ALA A 215 -0.43 -0.39 3.69
N ASP A 216 -0.19 0.85 3.28
CA ASP A 216 0.73 1.20 2.20
C ASP A 216 1.27 2.62 2.41
N GLY A 217 2.50 2.87 1.93
CA GLY A 217 3.13 4.18 2.07
C GLY A 217 4.00 4.35 3.31
N HIS A 218 4.57 3.28 3.87
CA HIS A 218 5.53 3.35 4.98
C HIS A 218 6.65 4.37 4.73
N HIS A 219 7.26 4.37 3.53
CA HIS A 219 8.29 5.33 3.17
C HIS A 219 7.79 6.78 3.18
N ARG A 220 6.54 7.01 2.75
CA ARG A 220 5.90 8.35 2.79
C ARG A 220 5.68 8.81 4.24
N TYR A 221 5.22 7.90 5.10
CA TYR A 221 5.04 8.17 6.53
C TYR A 221 6.35 8.52 7.21
N GLU A 222 7.39 7.71 7.03
CA GLU A 222 8.72 7.94 7.61
C GLU A 222 9.40 9.19 7.05
N THR A 223 9.15 9.52 5.77
CA THR A 223 9.59 10.78 5.16
C THR A 223 8.93 11.97 5.85
N SER A 224 7.61 11.89 6.11
CA SER A 224 6.87 12.94 6.82
C SER A 224 7.38 13.11 8.27
N LEU A 225 7.67 12.01 8.97
CA LEU A 225 8.30 12.06 10.31
C LEU A 225 9.69 12.72 10.25
N LYS A 226 10.53 12.34 9.28
CA LYS A 226 11.86 12.96 9.09
C LYS A 226 11.72 14.46 8.80
N TYR A 227 10.79 14.84 7.93
CA TYR A 227 10.54 16.24 7.60
C TYR A 227 10.08 17.05 8.83
N ARG A 228 9.12 16.54 9.59
CA ARG A 228 8.68 17.16 10.86
C ARG A 228 9.86 17.40 11.82
N ARG A 229 10.69 16.36 12.03
CA ARG A 229 11.84 16.47 12.95
C ARG A 229 12.86 17.52 12.49
N THR A 230 13.08 17.64 11.18
CA THR A 230 14.05 18.60 10.60
C THR A 230 13.49 20.02 10.49
N SER A 231 12.17 20.20 10.50
CA SER A 231 11.54 21.53 10.45
C SER A 231 11.63 22.29 11.76
N GLY A 232 11.93 21.61 12.86
CA GLY A 232 12.05 22.23 14.19
C GLY A 232 10.73 22.68 14.81
N VAL A 233 9.57 22.29 14.26
CA VAL A 233 8.26 22.62 14.82
C VAL A 233 8.00 21.87 16.13
N ASP A 234 7.31 22.52 17.07
CA ASP A 234 6.82 21.82 18.24
C ASP A 234 5.84 20.73 17.83
N ARG A 235 6.13 19.48 18.19
CA ARG A 235 5.34 18.31 17.85
C ARG A 235 3.91 18.33 18.40
N ASN A 236 3.66 19.14 19.43
CA ASN A 236 2.35 19.28 20.06
C ASN A 236 1.56 20.48 19.49
N SER A 237 2.16 21.27 18.61
CA SER A 237 1.50 22.40 17.98
C SER A 237 0.58 21.96 16.82
N ASP A 238 -0.18 22.93 16.31
CA ASP A 238 -1.04 22.77 15.13
C ASP A 238 -0.29 23.04 13.81
N ALA A 239 1.05 23.06 13.84
CA ALA A 239 1.86 23.29 12.67
C ALA A 239 1.55 22.24 11.57
N PRO A 240 1.47 22.67 10.30
CA PRO A 240 1.15 21.79 9.17
C PRO A 240 2.06 20.56 9.06
N GLU A 241 3.32 20.73 9.45
CA GLU A 241 4.35 19.67 9.45
C GLU A 241 4.04 18.53 10.42
N ASN A 242 3.15 18.72 11.38
CA ASN A 242 2.69 17.67 12.30
C ASN A 242 1.65 16.74 11.68
N PHE A 243 1.20 17.02 10.46
CA PHE A 243 0.14 16.28 9.78
C PHE A 243 0.62 15.81 8.41
N THR A 244 0.03 14.71 7.97
CA THR A 244 0.20 14.21 6.60
C THR A 244 -1.13 13.71 6.04
N MET A 245 -1.24 13.67 4.73
CA MET A 245 -2.45 13.24 4.05
C MET A 245 -2.57 11.71 4.08
N MET A 246 -3.67 11.22 4.62
CA MET A 246 -3.95 9.80 4.81
C MET A 246 -5.32 9.44 4.22
N THR A 247 -5.42 8.22 3.69
CA THR A 247 -6.70 7.57 3.40
C THR A 247 -6.95 6.51 4.45
N PHE A 248 -8.04 6.64 5.18
CA PHE A 248 -8.45 5.75 6.24
C PHE A 248 -9.49 4.76 5.73
N VAL A 249 -9.25 3.47 5.96
CA VAL A 249 -10.17 2.38 5.58
C VAL A 249 -10.39 1.47 6.78
N ASN A 250 -11.63 1.12 7.03
CA ASN A 250 -11.99 0.21 8.10
C ASN A 250 -11.59 -1.22 7.77
N MET A 251 -10.91 -1.91 8.68
CA MET A 251 -10.55 -3.32 8.52
C MET A 251 -11.77 -4.27 8.47
N ALA A 252 -12.88 -3.85 9.08
CA ALA A 252 -14.14 -4.60 9.08
C ALA A 252 -15.00 -4.35 7.83
N ALA A 253 -14.67 -3.33 7.00
CA ALA A 253 -15.45 -3.00 5.81
C ALA A 253 -15.28 -4.04 4.71
N PRO A 254 -16.34 -4.35 3.95
CA PRO A 254 -16.21 -5.19 2.77
C PRO A 254 -15.31 -4.53 1.72
N GLY A 255 -14.68 -5.35 0.87
CA GLY A 255 -13.85 -4.85 -0.24
C GLY A 255 -12.41 -4.46 0.15
N LEU A 256 -12.01 -4.56 1.42
CA LEU A 256 -10.60 -4.50 1.77
C LEU A 256 -9.92 -5.79 1.32
N MET A 257 -9.02 -5.69 0.34
CA MET A 257 -8.40 -6.85 -0.30
C MET A 257 -6.88 -6.80 -0.14
N ILE A 258 -6.32 -7.92 0.33
CA ILE A 258 -4.89 -8.20 0.30
C ILE A 258 -4.67 -9.27 -0.78
N LEU A 259 -3.83 -8.98 -1.76
CA LEU A 259 -3.39 -9.96 -2.72
C LEU A 259 -2.14 -10.69 -2.20
N PRO A 260 -1.99 -11.99 -2.52
CA PRO A 260 -0.76 -12.69 -2.21
C PRO A 260 0.39 -12.11 -3.04
N THR A 261 1.58 -12.20 -2.51
CA THR A 261 2.78 -11.95 -3.30
C THR A 261 3.49 -13.28 -3.49
N HIS A 262 3.47 -13.83 -4.69
CA HIS A 262 4.15 -15.08 -5.04
C HIS A 262 5.65 -14.83 -5.20
N ARG A 263 6.49 -15.85 -4.96
CA ARG A 263 7.94 -15.77 -5.09
C ARG A 263 8.38 -16.67 -6.21
N VAL A 264 9.13 -16.13 -7.15
CA VAL A 264 9.77 -16.89 -8.21
C VAL A 264 11.27 -16.91 -7.96
N LEU A 265 11.85 -18.10 -7.98
CA LEU A 265 13.23 -18.35 -7.67
C LEU A 265 14.06 -18.46 -8.95
N THR A 266 15.19 -17.75 -8.97
CA THR A 266 16.11 -17.73 -10.11
C THR A 266 17.56 -17.72 -9.64
N ASN A 267 18.45 -18.39 -10.34
CA ASN A 267 19.90 -18.37 -10.10
C ASN A 267 20.31 -18.69 -8.64
N SER A 268 19.57 -19.58 -8.00
CA SER A 268 19.80 -19.97 -6.60
C SER A 268 20.58 -21.26 -6.45
N GLY A 269 20.75 -22.02 -7.51
CA GLY A 269 21.28 -23.38 -7.47
C GLY A 269 20.25 -24.39 -6.95
N PHE A 270 18.97 -24.12 -7.17
CA PHE A 270 17.87 -24.99 -6.77
C PHE A 270 17.97 -26.38 -7.38
N ASP A 271 17.96 -27.40 -6.55
CA ASP A 271 17.79 -28.79 -6.95
C ASP A 271 16.45 -29.32 -6.46
N GLU A 272 15.58 -29.66 -7.40
CA GLU A 272 14.20 -30.09 -7.09
C GLU A 272 14.20 -31.38 -6.27
N GLY A 273 15.01 -32.39 -6.64
CA GLY A 273 15.01 -33.70 -5.98
C GLY A 273 15.38 -33.56 -4.51
N THR A 274 16.54 -32.96 -4.23
CA THR A 274 17.02 -32.69 -2.86
C THR A 274 16.03 -31.84 -2.07
N THR A 275 15.40 -30.84 -2.73
CA THR A 275 14.43 -29.98 -2.06
C THR A 275 13.18 -30.76 -1.67
N LEU A 276 12.63 -31.58 -2.57
CA LEU A 276 11.46 -32.42 -2.28
C LEU A 276 11.71 -33.40 -1.14
N GLU A 277 12.88 -34.07 -1.12
CA GLU A 277 13.26 -34.94 -0.03
C GLU A 277 13.26 -34.24 1.33
N ARG A 278 13.88 -33.06 1.41
CA ARG A 278 13.93 -32.26 2.64
C ARG A 278 12.57 -31.74 3.06
N LEU A 279 11.73 -31.36 2.10
CA LEU A 279 10.37 -30.88 2.37
C LEU A 279 9.49 -31.93 3.01
N GLN A 280 9.67 -33.23 2.72
CA GLN A 280 8.87 -34.33 3.28
C GLN A 280 8.93 -34.43 4.81
N GLU A 281 9.99 -33.92 5.43
CA GLU A 281 10.07 -33.87 6.91
C GLU A 281 8.99 -32.95 7.49
N TYR A 282 8.73 -31.82 6.82
CA TYR A 282 7.88 -30.72 7.33
C TYR A 282 6.52 -30.60 6.66
N PHE A 283 6.37 -31.17 5.48
CA PHE A 283 5.15 -31.07 4.66
C PHE A 283 4.68 -32.42 4.14
N THR A 284 3.37 -32.55 3.99
CA THR A 284 2.79 -33.56 3.12
C THR A 284 2.79 -33.01 1.71
N LEU A 285 3.47 -33.71 0.79
CA LEU A 285 3.59 -33.31 -0.60
C LEU A 285 2.49 -33.97 -1.41
N GLN A 286 1.71 -33.19 -2.12
CA GLN A 286 0.65 -33.66 -3.02
C GLN A 286 0.99 -33.25 -4.45
N PRO A 287 1.51 -34.16 -5.30
CA PRO A 287 1.86 -33.84 -6.68
C PRO A 287 0.58 -33.56 -7.51
N ARG A 288 0.70 -32.68 -8.51
CA ARG A 288 -0.32 -32.33 -9.48
C ARG A 288 0.24 -32.44 -10.88
N THR A 289 -0.51 -33.10 -11.74
CA THR A 289 -0.09 -33.35 -13.13
C THR A 289 -0.43 -32.21 -14.09
N ALA A 290 -1.47 -31.42 -13.77
CA ALA A 290 -1.88 -30.26 -14.56
C ALA A 290 -1.57 -28.97 -13.82
N VAL A 291 -0.90 -28.04 -14.49
CA VAL A 291 -0.54 -26.73 -13.97
C VAL A 291 -1.41 -25.67 -14.61
N SER A 292 -2.64 -25.53 -14.12
CA SER A 292 -3.51 -24.38 -14.43
C SER A 292 -3.74 -23.54 -13.18
N VAL A 293 -3.80 -22.21 -13.34
CA VAL A 293 -3.77 -21.26 -12.23
C VAL A 293 -4.98 -21.41 -11.30
N GLU A 294 -6.19 -21.40 -11.87
CA GLU A 294 -7.42 -21.38 -11.05
C GLU A 294 -7.58 -22.61 -10.15
N PRO A 295 -7.42 -23.87 -10.62
CA PRO A 295 -7.48 -25.04 -9.77
C PRO A 295 -6.41 -25.04 -8.66
N ILE A 296 -5.17 -24.65 -9.00
CA ILE A 296 -4.09 -24.59 -8.01
C ILE A 296 -4.41 -23.59 -6.91
N LEU A 297 -4.88 -22.38 -7.27
CA LEU A 297 -5.24 -21.36 -6.29
C LEU A 297 -6.44 -21.78 -5.44
N ALA A 298 -7.42 -22.47 -6.02
CA ALA A 298 -8.56 -22.98 -5.27
C ALA A 298 -8.14 -24.07 -4.25
N GLU A 299 -7.31 -25.03 -4.67
CA GLU A 299 -6.80 -26.07 -3.78
C GLU A 299 -5.86 -25.48 -2.70
N LEU A 300 -5.04 -24.49 -3.06
CA LEU A 300 -4.17 -23.78 -2.14
C LEU A 300 -4.99 -23.03 -1.07
N ALA A 301 -6.05 -22.33 -1.48
CA ALA A 301 -6.94 -21.63 -0.58
C ALA A 301 -7.68 -22.59 0.36
N ASP A 302 -8.15 -23.74 -0.16
CA ASP A 302 -8.80 -24.77 0.67
C ASP A 302 -7.83 -25.37 1.69
N ALA A 303 -6.62 -25.74 1.24
CA ALA A 303 -5.58 -26.29 2.12
C ALA A 303 -5.08 -25.28 3.15
N GLY A 304 -5.14 -23.99 2.85
CA GLY A 304 -4.68 -22.90 3.73
C GLY A 304 -5.67 -22.48 4.80
N ARG A 305 -6.90 -23.03 4.83
CA ARG A 305 -7.93 -22.66 5.84
C ARG A 305 -7.50 -23.01 7.27
N ASP A 306 -6.93 -24.19 7.46
CA ASP A 306 -6.61 -24.72 8.77
C ASP A 306 -5.11 -24.70 9.09
N ASN A 307 -4.25 -24.66 8.06
CA ASN A 307 -2.81 -24.78 8.19
C ASN A 307 -2.07 -24.00 7.09
N THR A 308 -0.78 -23.74 7.31
CA THR A 308 0.10 -23.25 6.25
C THR A 308 0.09 -24.19 5.05
N ALA A 309 -0.22 -23.62 3.89
CA ALA A 309 -0.16 -24.30 2.61
C ALA A 309 0.56 -23.44 1.57
N ILE A 310 1.42 -24.08 0.78
CA ILE A 310 2.23 -23.43 -0.26
C ILE A 310 2.17 -24.31 -1.52
N ALA A 311 1.97 -23.73 -2.69
CA ALA A 311 2.13 -24.48 -3.92
C ALA A 311 3.50 -24.17 -4.53
N MET A 312 4.33 -25.19 -4.71
CA MET A 312 5.61 -25.12 -5.40
C MET A 312 5.44 -25.61 -6.83
N VAL A 313 5.80 -24.78 -7.79
CA VAL A 313 5.72 -25.08 -9.23
C VAL A 313 7.11 -25.03 -9.82
N THR A 314 7.46 -26.09 -10.54
CA THR A 314 8.72 -26.21 -11.28
C THR A 314 8.45 -26.56 -12.75
N SER A 315 9.49 -26.65 -13.57
CA SER A 315 9.36 -27.12 -14.95
C SER A 315 8.89 -28.59 -15.06
N ARG A 316 9.01 -29.37 -13.96
CA ARG A 316 8.66 -30.80 -13.92
C ARG A 316 7.26 -31.06 -13.37
N GLY A 317 6.68 -30.11 -12.63
CA GLY A 317 5.35 -30.27 -12.05
C GLY A 317 4.98 -29.25 -10.99
N CYS A 318 3.86 -29.53 -10.34
CA CYS A 318 3.36 -28.73 -9.23
C CYS A 318 3.15 -29.63 -8.01
N TYR A 319 3.49 -29.10 -6.85
CA TYR A 319 3.37 -29.78 -5.56
C TYR A 319 2.62 -28.89 -4.58
N LEU A 320 1.46 -29.35 -4.08
CA LEU A 320 0.80 -28.71 -2.96
C LEU A 320 1.46 -29.18 -1.66
N LEU A 321 2.09 -28.26 -0.95
CA LEU A 321 2.81 -28.48 0.31
C LEU A 321 1.86 -28.15 1.46
N LYS A 322 1.38 -29.14 2.19
CA LYS A 322 0.57 -28.97 3.39
C LYS A 322 1.45 -29.16 4.63
N ALA A 323 1.56 -28.15 5.47
CA ALA A 323 2.40 -28.18 6.64
C ALA A 323 2.00 -29.32 7.60
N LYS A 324 3.01 -29.96 8.21
CA LYS A 324 2.85 -30.83 9.38
C LYS A 324 3.06 -29.97 10.63
N PRO A 325 2.01 -29.58 11.36
CA PRO A 325 2.09 -28.52 12.38
C PRO A 325 3.18 -28.76 13.42
N ASP A 326 3.29 -29.98 13.95
CA ASP A 326 4.27 -30.30 15.00
C ASP A 326 5.72 -30.15 14.49
N ALA A 327 6.01 -30.62 13.27
CA ALA A 327 7.33 -30.52 12.67
C ALA A 327 7.70 -29.06 12.36
N VAL A 328 6.77 -28.28 11.78
CA VAL A 328 6.97 -26.87 11.49
C VAL A 328 7.14 -26.06 12.77
N ASN A 329 6.28 -26.27 13.79
CA ASN A 329 6.35 -25.58 15.07
C ASN A 329 7.68 -25.87 15.80
N LYS A 330 8.17 -27.09 15.73
CA LYS A 330 9.48 -27.47 16.29
C LYS A 330 10.63 -26.81 15.53
N ALA A 331 10.54 -26.77 14.20
CA ALA A 331 11.58 -26.17 13.37
C ALA A 331 11.68 -24.65 13.51
N LEU A 332 10.55 -24.00 13.74
CA LEU A 332 10.39 -22.53 13.83
C LEU A 332 10.09 -22.07 15.26
N HIS A 333 10.62 -22.76 16.28
CA HIS A 333 10.40 -22.45 17.69
C HIS A 333 10.81 -21.01 18.08
N SER A 334 11.69 -20.37 17.32
CA SER A 334 12.10 -18.97 17.53
C SER A 334 11.05 -17.95 17.09
N LEU A 335 10.06 -18.35 16.29
CA LEU A 335 8.94 -17.50 15.91
C LEU A 335 7.80 -17.62 16.92
N THR A 336 7.03 -16.55 17.08
CA THR A 336 5.79 -16.58 17.89
C THR A 336 4.74 -17.52 17.27
N PRO A 337 3.73 -17.96 18.03
CA PRO A 337 2.63 -18.78 17.48
C PRO A 337 1.88 -18.09 16.35
N LEU A 338 1.74 -16.75 16.37
CA LEU A 338 1.11 -15.98 15.28
C LEU A 338 1.99 -15.90 14.05
N GLU A 339 3.30 -15.65 14.18
CA GLU A 339 4.22 -15.64 13.05
C GLU A 339 4.25 -16.97 12.30
N ARG A 340 4.14 -18.09 13.01
CA ARG A 340 4.11 -19.45 12.41
C ARG A 340 2.86 -19.72 11.57
N LYS A 341 1.79 -18.91 11.70
CA LYS A 341 0.60 -18.97 10.84
C LYS A 341 0.77 -18.23 9.51
N LEU A 342 1.84 -17.46 9.36
CA LEU A 342 2.14 -16.76 8.10
C LEU A 342 2.82 -17.70 7.10
N ASP A 343 2.16 -18.03 5.99
CA ASP A 343 2.75 -18.82 4.90
C ASP A 343 4.10 -18.25 4.46
N VAL A 344 4.20 -16.92 4.37
CA VAL A 344 5.42 -16.22 3.99
C VAL A 344 6.55 -16.37 5.02
N ALA A 345 6.25 -16.43 6.32
CA ALA A 345 7.26 -16.62 7.35
C ALA A 345 7.80 -18.07 7.30
N VAL A 346 6.89 -19.04 7.13
CA VAL A 346 7.26 -20.45 6.94
C VAL A 346 8.08 -20.62 5.67
N LEU A 347 7.68 -20.01 4.55
CA LEU A 347 8.44 -20.05 3.29
C LEU A 347 9.86 -19.51 3.47
N HIS A 348 10.00 -18.30 4.04
CA HIS A 348 11.29 -17.63 4.15
C HIS A 348 12.20 -18.29 5.19
N LYS A 349 11.70 -18.62 6.37
CA LYS A 349 12.54 -19.15 7.47
C LYS A 349 12.81 -20.63 7.34
N LEU A 350 11.81 -21.43 6.97
CA LEU A 350 11.97 -22.88 6.86
C LEU A 350 12.46 -23.28 5.48
N ILE A 351 11.72 -22.96 4.42
CA ILE A 351 12.04 -23.46 3.07
C ILE A 351 13.30 -22.77 2.54
N PHE A 352 13.30 -21.46 2.42
CA PHE A 352 14.47 -20.74 1.88
C PHE A 352 15.66 -20.77 2.83
N GLY A 353 15.44 -20.41 4.11
CA GLY A 353 16.53 -20.27 5.06
C GLY A 353 17.13 -21.62 5.48
N LYS A 354 16.32 -22.52 6.06
CA LYS A 354 16.81 -23.78 6.64
C LYS A 354 17.06 -24.85 5.59
N LEU A 355 16.12 -25.08 4.66
CA LEU A 355 16.20 -26.19 3.72
C LEU A 355 17.06 -25.87 2.48
N MET A 356 16.93 -24.66 1.94
CA MET A 356 17.67 -24.22 0.75
C MET A 356 18.93 -23.40 1.08
N GLN A 357 19.15 -23.05 2.35
CA GLN A 357 20.32 -22.31 2.84
C GLN A 357 20.48 -20.91 2.19
N ILE A 358 19.38 -20.30 1.74
CA ILE A 358 19.39 -18.94 1.22
C ILE A 358 19.37 -17.98 2.42
N SER A 359 20.41 -17.13 2.52
CA SER A 359 20.54 -16.21 3.66
C SER A 359 19.42 -15.14 3.68
N GLU A 360 19.08 -14.68 4.89
CA GLU A 360 18.11 -13.58 5.05
C GLU A 360 18.54 -12.31 4.29
N LYS A 361 19.85 -12.04 4.23
CA LYS A 361 20.38 -10.93 3.46
C LYS A 361 20.12 -11.10 1.96
N ALA A 362 20.38 -12.30 1.40
CA ALA A 362 20.10 -12.56 -0.02
C ALA A 362 18.60 -12.44 -0.34
N THR A 363 17.74 -12.83 0.59
CA THR A 363 16.27 -12.65 0.47
C THR A 363 15.89 -11.18 0.53
N ALA A 364 16.46 -10.40 1.45
CA ALA A 364 16.20 -8.95 1.59
C ALA A 364 16.73 -8.16 0.38
N ASP A 365 17.91 -8.53 -0.13
CA ASP A 365 18.52 -7.91 -1.32
C ASP A 365 17.87 -8.36 -2.63
N GLN A 366 16.87 -9.25 -2.58
CA GLN A 366 16.13 -9.81 -3.73
C GLN A 366 17.03 -10.47 -4.79
N LYS A 367 18.18 -11.01 -4.39
CA LYS A 367 19.20 -11.54 -5.32
C LYS A 367 18.72 -12.70 -6.19
N HIS A 368 17.80 -13.51 -5.62
CA HIS A 368 17.34 -14.76 -6.23
C HIS A 368 15.83 -14.79 -6.43
N PHE A 369 15.14 -13.66 -6.20
CA PHE A 369 13.69 -13.65 -6.15
C PHE A 369 13.09 -12.56 -7.05
N THR A 370 12.09 -12.98 -7.82
CA THR A 370 11.11 -12.08 -8.43
C THR A 370 9.78 -12.20 -7.69
N TYR A 371 9.02 -11.12 -7.60
CA TYR A 371 7.78 -11.05 -6.85
C TYR A 371 6.61 -10.76 -7.78
N HIS A 372 5.58 -11.59 -7.77
CA HIS A 372 4.38 -11.44 -8.57
C HIS A 372 3.12 -11.46 -7.72
N ARG A 373 2.18 -10.55 -7.99
CA ARG A 373 0.82 -10.63 -7.46
C ARG A 373 -0.07 -11.60 -8.25
N SER A 374 0.30 -11.87 -9.49
CA SER A 374 -0.39 -12.78 -10.41
C SER A 374 0.30 -14.14 -10.39
N ALA A 375 -0.43 -15.19 -10.03
CA ALA A 375 0.06 -16.55 -10.12
C ALA A 375 0.36 -16.92 -11.59
N GLN A 376 -0.43 -16.40 -12.54
CA GLN A 376 -0.19 -16.62 -13.97
C GLN A 376 1.20 -16.11 -14.39
N ALA A 377 1.57 -14.88 -13.97
CA ALA A 377 2.91 -14.34 -14.26
C ALA A 377 4.03 -15.16 -13.62
N ALA A 378 3.83 -15.66 -12.39
CA ALA A 378 4.79 -16.52 -11.72
C ALA A 378 4.99 -17.86 -12.46
N LEU A 379 3.93 -18.43 -13.00
CA LEU A 379 4.00 -19.64 -13.83
C LEU A 379 4.67 -19.39 -15.18
N GLU A 380 4.45 -18.22 -15.78
CA GLU A 380 5.10 -17.81 -17.02
C GLU A 380 6.62 -17.69 -16.85
N ASP A 381 7.08 -17.12 -15.74
CA ASP A 381 8.52 -17.07 -15.43
C ASP A 381 9.12 -18.48 -15.33
N VAL A 382 8.42 -19.45 -14.69
CA VAL A 382 8.90 -20.85 -14.65
C VAL A 382 8.98 -21.45 -16.04
N ARG A 383 7.98 -21.20 -16.90
CA ARG A 383 8.02 -21.65 -18.30
C ARG A 383 9.14 -20.99 -19.10
N ALA A 384 9.50 -19.77 -18.73
CA ALA A 384 10.62 -19.01 -19.31
C ALA A 384 12.00 -19.41 -18.76
N GLY A 385 12.07 -20.34 -17.81
CA GLY A 385 13.33 -20.91 -17.31
C GLY A 385 13.67 -20.53 -15.86
N ALA A 386 12.76 -19.91 -15.10
CA ALA A 386 12.95 -19.77 -13.66
C ALA A 386 12.93 -21.16 -12.98
N GLU A 387 13.66 -21.28 -11.88
CA GLU A 387 13.90 -22.55 -11.18
C GLU A 387 12.63 -23.10 -10.51
N ALA A 388 11.90 -22.23 -9.80
CA ALA A 388 10.65 -22.59 -9.14
C ALA A 388 9.78 -21.34 -8.84
N ALA A 389 8.47 -21.52 -8.77
CA ALA A 389 7.54 -20.53 -8.22
C ALA A 389 6.90 -21.09 -6.94
N PHE A 390 6.80 -20.25 -5.92
CA PHE A 390 6.11 -20.54 -4.68
C PHE A 390 4.87 -19.65 -4.59
N LEU A 391 3.70 -20.27 -4.78
CA LEU A 391 2.41 -19.61 -4.70
C LEU A 391 1.93 -19.65 -3.24
N LEU A 392 1.49 -18.51 -2.74
CA LEU A 392 1.05 -18.31 -1.36
C LEU A 392 -0.42 -17.89 -1.31
N ASN A 393 -1.06 -18.17 -0.18
CA ASN A 393 -2.33 -17.54 0.15
C ASN A 393 -2.15 -16.05 0.53
N PRO A 394 -3.17 -15.20 0.33
CA PRO A 394 -3.16 -13.87 0.90
C PRO A 394 -3.13 -13.93 2.43
N VAL A 395 -2.41 -12.99 3.05
CA VAL A 395 -2.41 -12.87 4.51
C VAL A 395 -3.80 -12.44 4.99
N PRO A 396 -4.45 -13.19 5.91
CA PRO A 396 -5.72 -12.77 6.48
C PRO A 396 -5.59 -11.43 7.22
N ILE A 397 -6.55 -10.51 7.02
CA ILE A 397 -6.54 -9.18 7.63
C ILE A 397 -6.48 -9.28 9.16
N SER A 398 -7.22 -10.22 9.77
CA SER A 398 -7.19 -10.45 11.21
C SER A 398 -5.81 -10.86 11.71
N LEU A 399 -5.13 -11.78 11.00
CA LEU A 399 -3.78 -12.22 11.37
C LEU A 399 -2.76 -11.06 11.24
N MET A 400 -2.84 -10.28 10.16
CA MET A 400 -2.00 -9.10 9.95
C MET A 400 -2.23 -8.07 11.08
N ARG A 401 -3.49 -7.78 11.44
CA ARG A 401 -3.86 -6.89 12.54
C ARG A 401 -3.26 -7.35 13.86
N ASP A 402 -3.48 -8.62 14.21
CA ASP A 402 -3.07 -9.16 15.50
C ASP A 402 -1.54 -9.14 15.64
N LEU A 403 -0.80 -9.59 14.62
CA LEU A 403 0.66 -9.50 14.57
C LEU A 403 1.16 -8.07 14.73
N THR A 404 0.55 -7.15 14.00
CA THR A 404 0.97 -5.73 14.00
C THR A 404 0.76 -5.10 15.37
N PHE A 405 -0.38 -5.38 16.03
CA PHE A 405 -0.66 -4.84 17.36
C PHE A 405 0.15 -5.51 18.48
N GLU A 406 0.69 -6.72 18.25
CA GLU A 406 1.71 -7.32 19.11
C GLU A 406 3.13 -6.73 18.89
N GLY A 407 3.28 -5.79 17.95
CA GLY A 407 4.56 -5.18 17.61
C GLY A 407 5.43 -6.03 16.67
N THR A 408 4.86 -7.08 16.09
CA THR A 408 5.56 -7.91 15.11
C THR A 408 5.48 -7.28 13.73
N VAL A 409 6.65 -7.14 13.09
CA VAL A 409 6.79 -6.61 11.73
C VAL A 409 7.04 -7.76 10.76
N MET A 410 6.14 -7.92 9.80
CA MET A 410 6.21 -8.99 8.81
C MET A 410 7.40 -8.81 7.84
N PRO A 411 7.84 -9.90 7.19
CA PRO A 411 8.81 -9.80 6.09
C PRO A 411 8.35 -8.85 4.98
N GLN A 412 9.30 -8.31 4.23
CA GLN A 412 8.99 -7.46 3.07
C GLN A 412 8.14 -8.21 2.04
N LYS A 413 7.26 -7.46 1.36
CA LYS A 413 6.36 -8.00 0.34
C LYS A 413 5.44 -9.11 0.88
N SER A 414 5.06 -9.04 2.16
CA SER A 414 4.08 -9.96 2.76
C SER A 414 2.66 -9.66 2.33
N THR A 415 2.35 -8.40 2.07
CA THR A 415 1.01 -7.91 1.70
C THR A 415 1.06 -7.05 0.45
N ASP A 416 0.01 -7.12 -0.36
CA ASP A 416 -0.22 -6.20 -1.47
C ASP A 416 -1.68 -5.75 -1.42
N PHE A 417 -1.93 -4.62 -0.75
CA PHE A 417 -3.27 -4.03 -0.69
C PHE A 417 -3.71 -3.56 -2.06
N PHE A 418 -4.82 -4.09 -2.53
CA PHE A 418 -5.38 -3.80 -3.85
C PHE A 418 -6.80 -3.21 -3.73
N PRO A 419 -7.17 -2.27 -4.61
CA PRO A 419 -6.30 -1.53 -5.51
C PRO A 419 -5.40 -0.51 -4.78
N LYS A 420 -4.42 0.07 -5.51
CA LYS A 420 -3.62 1.16 -4.95
C LYS A 420 -4.44 2.45 -4.90
N LEU A 421 -4.03 3.38 -4.05
CA LEU A 421 -4.62 4.71 -3.97
C LEU A 421 -3.97 5.62 -5.03
N LEU A 422 -4.77 6.30 -5.85
CA LEU A 422 -4.24 7.21 -6.86
C LEU A 422 -3.59 8.44 -6.21
N SER A 423 -2.47 8.88 -6.76
CA SER A 423 -1.86 10.18 -6.45
C SER A 423 -2.57 11.29 -7.22
N GLY A 424 -2.78 12.43 -6.56
CA GLY A 424 -3.34 13.63 -7.17
C GLY A 424 -4.84 13.83 -7.06
N LEU A 425 -5.59 12.87 -6.49
CA LEU A 425 -7.01 13.08 -6.17
C LEU A 425 -7.20 14.30 -5.24
N THR A 426 -6.31 14.42 -4.27
CA THR A 426 -6.11 15.57 -3.39
C THR A 426 -4.61 15.76 -3.17
N LEU A 427 -4.16 17.01 -2.96
CA LEU A 427 -2.81 17.34 -2.54
C LEU A 427 -2.87 18.19 -1.28
N TYR A 428 -1.92 18.00 -0.37
CA TYR A 428 -1.81 18.78 0.86
C TYR A 428 -0.56 19.65 0.82
N ALA A 429 -0.74 20.96 0.67
CA ALA A 429 0.33 21.94 0.73
C ALA A 429 0.55 22.43 2.16
N LEU A 430 1.81 22.43 2.60
CA LEU A 430 2.27 22.85 3.95
C LEU A 430 2.48 24.37 4.05
N ASP A 431 1.90 25.16 3.17
CA ASP A 431 1.83 26.59 3.31
C ASP A 431 0.87 26.93 4.47
N ALA A 432 1.10 28.06 5.12
CA ALA A 432 0.28 28.49 6.24
C ALA A 432 -1.20 28.54 5.78
N GLN A 433 -1.94 27.50 6.10
CA GLN A 433 -3.39 27.56 6.06
C GLN A 433 -3.73 28.59 7.13
N THR A 434 -4.41 29.67 6.75
CA THR A 434 -4.96 30.61 7.71
C THR A 434 -5.87 29.79 8.61
N ALA A 435 -5.35 29.42 9.77
CA ALA A 435 -6.12 28.73 10.79
C ALA A 435 -7.27 29.66 11.17
N SER A 436 -8.47 29.30 10.75
CA SER A 436 -9.67 29.85 11.37
C SER A 436 -9.67 29.31 12.79
N THR A 437 -9.08 30.06 13.69
CA THR A 437 -9.20 29.85 15.12
C THR A 437 -10.65 30.12 15.52
N ALA A 438 -11.47 29.07 15.43
CA ALA A 438 -12.68 29.02 16.21
C ALA A 438 -12.26 28.79 17.68
N THR A 439 -11.87 29.85 18.34
CA THR A 439 -11.77 29.89 19.80
C THR A 439 -13.17 29.67 20.36
N HIS A 440 -13.46 28.44 20.76
CA HIS A 440 -14.54 28.22 21.72
C HIS A 440 -14.09 28.73 23.09
N ARG A 441 -14.65 29.89 23.47
CA ARG A 441 -14.82 30.28 24.86
C ARG A 441 -16.05 29.57 25.46
#